data_14c3c812384f52ae67bc21e414712315
#
_entry.id   14c3c812384f52ae67bc21e414712315
#
_cell.length_a   1.000
_cell.length_b   1.000
_cell.length_c   1.000
_cell.angle_alpha   90.00
_cell.angle_beta   90.00
_cell.angle_gamma   90.00
#
_symmetry.space_group_name_H-M   'P 1'
#
loop_
_entity.id
_entity.type
_entity.pdbx_description
1 polymer ?
#
loop_
_entity_poly.entity_id
_entity_poly.type
_entity_poly.pdbx_seq_one_letter_code
_entity_poly.pdbx_strand_id
1 'polypeptide(L)'
;MYPIDFFYRAARLYPQREALVGGGQVLTYAALAARVDAAACALQRLDPAPGTRVGICAGNTVDHVVALLAVLAAGKVWVPLNWRNPAAELGRIIAFTEPGIVLAEPAHLGTLDLSGVKTVLALGEGSAHATLESVATAHAGQRPRPHGRSRDEAQAIKFTGGSTGVPKGVMQPYRAWVATLVNQVQAFGFDAHDRYLISAPVTHGTSTYLLPILAQGGCHVLPASNKPAELLRSFREDGITTTFMPPTLLYMLVAEAHGKRLSLPRLKHLIYGGAPMPPEKIRAVRDCFGPVLETTYGQTEAPQVVSVMRADDFADEANWRSVGRQGLLTDMAIMSPEGALLPAGEAGEIVVRGDLIMSGYWRMPEKTAETIVDGWLHTGDRGYVDERGYLFLKDRLREVVITGGFNVYPIDVESVLDQHPAVHESAVFGIEDGKWGEAVHAAVQLKPGAQLGAQELIAFAKEHLGSVKTPKAVHFYEDLPRSVAGKVYKVTLKADITRLVRQEQAA
;
A
#
# COMPACT_ATOMS: atom_id res chain seq x y z
N MET A 1 -3.95 16.00 -19.67
CA MET A 1 -3.01 16.32 -18.57
C MET A 1 -2.56 15.02 -17.96
N TYR A 2 -1.25 14.84 -17.83
CA TYR A 2 -0.65 13.67 -17.20
C TYR A 2 -0.35 13.96 -15.72
N PRO A 3 -0.24 12.95 -14.87
CA PRO A 3 0.11 13.14 -13.45
C PRO A 3 1.41 13.93 -13.23
N ILE A 4 2.42 13.72 -14.07
CA ILE A 4 3.70 14.45 -14.00
C ILE A 4 3.58 15.94 -14.33
N ASP A 5 2.56 16.35 -15.07
CA ASP A 5 2.36 17.77 -15.42
C ASP A 5 2.09 18.62 -14.19
N PHE A 6 1.49 18.05 -13.13
CA PHE A 6 1.26 18.74 -11.87
C PHE A 6 2.57 19.07 -11.15
N PHE A 7 3.55 18.15 -11.18
CA PHE A 7 4.90 18.42 -10.69
C PHE A 7 5.58 19.54 -11.48
N TYR A 8 5.55 19.49 -12.81
CA TYR A 8 6.15 20.55 -13.64
C TYR A 8 5.45 21.90 -13.47
N ARG A 9 4.14 21.92 -13.25
CA ARG A 9 3.42 23.14 -12.88
C ARG A 9 3.95 23.73 -11.59
N ALA A 10 4.10 22.91 -10.55
CA ALA A 10 4.65 23.35 -9.27
C ALA A 10 6.11 23.81 -9.38
N ALA A 11 6.92 23.13 -10.18
CA ALA A 11 8.31 23.55 -10.43
C ALA A 11 8.42 24.94 -11.09
N ARG A 12 7.44 25.31 -11.91
CA ARG A 12 7.37 26.69 -12.46
C ARG A 12 6.89 27.71 -11.43
N LEU A 13 5.94 27.33 -10.56
CA LEU A 13 5.36 28.25 -9.57
C LEU A 13 6.29 28.43 -8.35
N TYR A 14 7.02 27.39 -7.97
CA TYR A 14 7.80 27.35 -6.74
C TYR A 14 9.28 26.92 -6.97
N PRO A 15 10.01 27.47 -7.95
CA PRO A 15 11.32 26.93 -8.40
C PRO A 15 12.36 26.85 -7.30
N GLN A 16 12.31 27.74 -6.31
CA GLN A 16 13.30 27.82 -5.23
C GLN A 16 12.90 27.10 -3.94
N ARG A 17 11.66 26.58 -3.85
CA ARG A 17 11.24 25.81 -2.67
C ARG A 17 11.91 24.44 -2.66
N GLU A 18 12.14 23.91 -1.47
CA GLU A 18 12.55 22.53 -1.28
C GLU A 18 11.46 21.59 -1.82
N ALA A 19 11.84 20.61 -2.64
CA ALA A 19 10.95 19.58 -3.18
C ALA A 19 11.28 18.20 -2.61
N LEU A 20 12.58 17.94 -2.38
CA LEU A 20 13.05 16.63 -1.91
C LEU A 20 14.28 16.80 -1.02
N VAL A 21 14.23 16.23 0.17
CA VAL A 21 15.32 16.25 1.18
C VAL A 21 15.65 14.81 1.55
N GLY A 22 16.92 14.43 1.50
CA GLY A 22 17.37 13.11 1.93
C GLY A 22 18.80 12.80 1.50
N GLY A 23 19.45 11.83 2.14
CA GLY A 23 20.82 11.43 1.81
C GLY A 23 21.85 12.57 1.89
N GLY A 24 21.63 13.55 2.78
CA GLY A 24 22.47 14.75 2.88
C GLY A 24 22.26 15.79 1.78
N GLN A 25 21.26 15.60 0.90
CA GLN A 25 20.93 16.49 -0.21
C GLN A 25 19.63 17.23 0.05
N VAL A 26 19.56 18.47 -0.45
CA VAL A 26 18.34 19.26 -0.55
C VAL A 26 18.16 19.68 -2.01
N LEU A 27 17.10 19.18 -2.64
CA LEU A 27 16.76 19.55 -4.01
C LEU A 27 15.60 20.53 -4.01
N THR A 28 15.81 21.70 -4.61
CA THR A 28 14.71 22.61 -4.92
C THR A 28 13.87 22.04 -6.07
N TYR A 29 12.68 22.58 -6.28
CA TYR A 29 11.83 22.22 -7.42
C TYR A 29 12.55 22.39 -8.76
N ALA A 30 13.31 23.48 -8.93
CA ALA A 30 14.09 23.71 -10.15
C ALA A 30 15.19 22.66 -10.32
N ALA A 31 15.93 22.33 -9.24
CA ALA A 31 16.98 21.31 -9.29
C ALA A 31 16.41 19.92 -9.52
N LEU A 32 15.31 19.56 -8.86
CA LEU A 32 14.63 18.28 -9.06
C LEU A 32 14.12 18.17 -10.50
N ALA A 33 13.46 19.20 -11.04
CA ALA A 33 12.96 19.21 -12.40
C ALA A 33 14.10 19.05 -13.44
N ALA A 34 15.22 19.72 -13.24
CA ALA A 34 16.38 19.59 -14.12
C ALA A 34 16.96 18.16 -14.13
N ARG A 35 17.06 17.51 -12.95
CA ARG A 35 17.50 16.10 -12.85
C ARG A 35 16.49 15.16 -13.51
N VAL A 36 15.19 15.36 -13.27
CA VAL A 36 14.11 14.57 -13.88
C VAL A 36 14.11 14.71 -15.39
N ASP A 37 14.24 15.94 -15.93
CA ASP A 37 14.28 16.20 -17.37
C ASP A 37 15.45 15.48 -18.04
N ALA A 38 16.65 15.63 -17.50
CA ALA A 38 17.85 15.00 -18.03
C ALA A 38 17.74 13.47 -18.03
N ALA A 39 17.28 12.88 -16.90
CA ALA A 39 17.08 11.45 -16.79
C ALA A 39 15.96 10.93 -17.73
N ALA A 40 14.88 11.69 -17.89
CA ALA A 40 13.80 11.34 -18.82
C ALA A 40 14.27 11.36 -20.28
N CYS A 41 15.07 12.37 -20.68
CA CYS A 41 15.70 12.42 -22.01
C CYS A 41 16.61 11.21 -22.23
N ALA A 42 17.42 10.84 -21.24
CA ALA A 42 18.29 9.66 -21.32
C ALA A 42 17.46 8.38 -21.52
N LEU A 43 16.37 8.18 -20.74
CA LEU A 43 15.47 7.05 -20.90
C LEU A 43 14.81 7.00 -22.29
N GLN A 44 14.40 8.16 -22.83
CA GLN A 44 13.86 8.25 -24.19
C GLN A 44 14.91 7.97 -25.27
N ARG A 45 16.17 8.27 -25.01
CA ARG A 45 17.29 8.00 -25.93
C ARG A 45 17.66 6.51 -25.94
N LEU A 46 17.70 5.89 -24.76
CA LEU A 46 18.02 4.46 -24.60
C LEU A 46 16.94 3.56 -25.20
N ASP A 47 15.70 3.98 -25.08
CA ASP A 47 14.55 3.32 -25.70
C ASP A 47 13.55 4.40 -26.19
N PRO A 48 13.46 4.65 -27.50
CA PRO A 48 12.56 5.68 -28.04
C PRO A 48 11.07 5.32 -28.00
N ALA A 49 10.71 4.03 -27.81
CA ALA A 49 9.34 3.60 -27.84
C ALA A 49 8.58 4.10 -26.60
N PRO A 50 7.44 4.81 -26.75
CA PRO A 50 6.60 5.15 -25.61
C PRO A 50 6.00 3.86 -24.98
N GLY A 51 5.79 3.88 -23.65
CA GLY A 51 5.19 2.75 -22.96
C GLY A 51 6.12 1.57 -22.70
N THR A 52 7.40 1.64 -23.04
CA THR A 52 8.40 0.66 -22.59
C THR A 52 8.36 0.56 -21.06
N ARG A 53 8.32 -0.67 -20.55
CA ARG A 53 8.34 -0.93 -19.11
C ARG A 53 9.74 -0.69 -18.56
N VAL A 54 9.80 0.03 -17.44
CA VAL A 54 11.03 0.33 -16.71
C VAL A 54 10.89 -0.23 -15.29
N GLY A 55 11.69 -1.25 -14.98
CA GLY A 55 11.79 -1.81 -13.63
C GLY A 55 12.62 -0.89 -12.75
N ILE A 56 12.17 -0.59 -11.52
CA ILE A 56 12.97 0.12 -10.52
C ILE A 56 13.08 -0.74 -9.27
N CYS A 57 14.33 -1.13 -8.90
CA CYS A 57 14.65 -1.91 -7.71
C CYS A 57 15.58 -1.10 -6.79
N ALA A 58 15.00 -0.37 -5.85
CA ALA A 58 15.75 0.50 -4.95
C ALA A 58 15.01 0.72 -3.62
N GLY A 59 15.75 1.12 -2.60
CA GLY A 59 15.21 1.65 -1.35
C GLY A 59 14.57 3.03 -1.53
N ASN A 60 14.18 3.64 -0.41
CA ASN A 60 13.68 5.02 -0.42
C ASN A 60 14.87 5.99 -0.49
N THR A 61 15.32 6.30 -1.68
CA THR A 61 16.46 7.21 -1.92
C THR A 61 16.08 8.36 -2.84
N VAL A 62 16.89 9.41 -2.85
CA VAL A 62 16.73 10.55 -3.79
C VAL A 62 16.74 10.05 -5.23
N ASP A 63 17.66 9.15 -5.57
CA ASP A 63 17.78 8.62 -6.93
C ASP A 63 16.57 7.79 -7.34
N HIS A 64 15.95 7.05 -6.41
CA HIS A 64 14.68 6.34 -6.67
C HIS A 64 13.55 7.32 -7.01
N VAL A 65 13.40 8.39 -6.24
CA VAL A 65 12.36 9.41 -6.51
C VAL A 65 12.61 10.10 -7.86
N VAL A 66 13.84 10.49 -8.15
CA VAL A 66 14.23 11.07 -9.45
C VAL A 66 13.95 10.09 -10.58
N ALA A 67 14.35 8.81 -10.44
CA ALA A 67 14.12 7.76 -11.43
C ALA A 67 12.63 7.55 -11.70
N LEU A 68 11.81 7.47 -10.65
CA LEU A 68 10.35 7.32 -10.80
C LEU A 68 9.75 8.50 -11.56
N LEU A 69 10.05 9.75 -11.16
CA LEU A 69 9.53 10.93 -11.84
C LEU A 69 10.03 10.99 -13.30
N ALA A 70 11.29 10.58 -13.57
CA ALA A 70 11.83 10.51 -14.92
C ALA A 70 11.14 9.47 -15.80
N VAL A 71 10.80 8.31 -15.26
CA VAL A 71 10.02 7.27 -15.95
C VAL A 71 8.64 7.83 -16.36
N LEU A 72 7.97 8.54 -15.46
CA LEU A 72 6.68 9.18 -15.76
C LEU A 72 6.83 10.28 -16.82
N ALA A 73 7.86 11.14 -16.72
CA ALA A 73 8.12 12.22 -17.65
C ALA A 73 8.53 11.71 -19.05
N ALA A 74 9.21 10.57 -19.11
CA ALA A 74 9.60 9.93 -20.36
C ALA A 74 8.45 9.21 -21.08
N GLY A 75 7.26 9.14 -20.49
CA GLY A 75 6.13 8.36 -21.01
C GLY A 75 6.34 6.85 -20.97
N LYS A 76 7.17 6.38 -20.04
CA LYS A 76 7.44 4.97 -19.79
C LYS A 76 6.45 4.40 -18.78
N VAL A 77 6.40 3.07 -18.68
CA VAL A 77 5.56 2.36 -17.70
C VAL A 77 6.42 1.93 -16.52
N TRP A 78 6.12 2.41 -15.35
CA TRP A 78 6.81 2.03 -14.14
C TRP A 78 6.44 0.61 -13.68
N VAL A 79 7.44 -0.22 -13.41
CA VAL A 79 7.30 -1.54 -12.76
C VAL A 79 8.07 -1.49 -11.45
N PRO A 80 7.40 -1.34 -10.29
CA PRO A 80 8.07 -1.37 -9.00
C PRO A 80 8.60 -2.78 -8.70
N LEU A 81 9.90 -2.88 -8.44
CA LEU A 81 10.58 -4.08 -7.99
C LEU A 81 11.00 -3.85 -6.53
N ASN A 82 10.22 -4.35 -5.58
CA ASN A 82 10.55 -4.16 -4.19
C ASN A 82 11.71 -5.07 -3.79
N TRP A 83 12.87 -4.49 -3.51
CA TRP A 83 14.10 -5.21 -3.17
C TRP A 83 13.99 -6.15 -1.95
N ARG A 84 12.96 -5.96 -1.12
CA ARG A 84 12.67 -6.84 0.02
C ARG A 84 11.94 -8.12 -0.38
N ASN A 85 11.40 -8.21 -1.60
CA ASN A 85 10.79 -9.43 -2.09
C ASN A 85 11.87 -10.49 -2.38
N PRO A 86 11.53 -11.78 -2.25
CA PRO A 86 12.45 -12.86 -2.64
C PRO A 86 12.90 -12.72 -4.10
N ALA A 87 14.17 -13.04 -4.39
CA ALA A 87 14.73 -12.97 -5.74
C ALA A 87 13.89 -13.73 -6.79
N ALA A 88 13.35 -14.91 -6.41
CA ALA A 88 12.47 -15.69 -7.28
C ALA A 88 11.16 -14.95 -7.65
N GLU A 89 10.63 -14.13 -6.75
CA GLU A 89 9.44 -13.31 -7.04
C GLU A 89 9.80 -12.16 -7.96
N LEU A 90 10.90 -11.46 -7.70
CA LEU A 90 11.41 -10.40 -8.58
C LEU A 90 11.71 -10.93 -9.98
N GLY A 91 12.34 -12.11 -10.10
CA GLY A 91 12.57 -12.79 -11.38
C GLY A 91 11.27 -13.07 -12.14
N ARG A 92 10.22 -13.57 -11.45
CA ARG A 92 8.90 -13.77 -12.08
C ARG A 92 8.28 -12.46 -12.57
N ILE A 93 8.37 -11.37 -11.78
CA ILE A 93 7.86 -10.05 -12.18
C ILE A 93 8.61 -9.56 -13.43
N ILE A 94 9.94 -9.64 -13.45
CA ILE A 94 10.77 -9.25 -14.59
C ILE A 94 10.42 -10.08 -15.82
N ALA A 95 10.37 -11.39 -15.71
CA ALA A 95 10.02 -12.29 -16.83
C ALA A 95 8.60 -12.02 -17.36
N PHE A 96 7.63 -11.74 -16.48
CA PHE A 96 6.24 -11.51 -16.88
C PHE A 96 6.02 -10.12 -17.49
N THR A 97 6.73 -9.09 -17.02
CA THR A 97 6.59 -7.71 -17.53
C THR A 97 7.57 -7.39 -18.64
N GLU A 98 8.65 -8.16 -18.82
CA GLU A 98 9.68 -7.94 -19.84
C GLU A 98 10.09 -6.46 -19.91
N PRO A 99 10.66 -5.88 -18.85
CA PRO A 99 11.07 -4.48 -18.89
C PRO A 99 12.24 -4.28 -19.85
N GLY A 100 12.13 -3.28 -20.72
CA GLY A 100 13.23 -2.93 -21.64
C GLY A 100 14.41 -2.30 -20.90
N ILE A 101 14.13 -1.66 -19.76
CA ILE A 101 15.13 -1.00 -18.92
C ILE A 101 14.91 -1.43 -17.46
N VAL A 102 15.98 -1.72 -16.73
CA VAL A 102 15.97 -1.89 -15.28
C VAL A 102 16.93 -0.90 -14.63
N LEU A 103 16.44 -0.18 -13.64
CA LEU A 103 17.18 0.74 -12.79
C LEU A 103 17.27 0.10 -11.40
N ALA A 104 18.46 -0.16 -10.87
CA ALA A 104 18.61 -0.80 -9.58
C ALA A 104 19.77 -0.24 -8.75
N GLU A 105 19.63 -0.20 -7.44
CA GLU A 105 20.76 0.08 -6.56
C GLU A 105 21.83 -1.01 -6.70
N PRO A 106 23.13 -0.66 -6.61
CA PRO A 106 24.23 -1.61 -6.74
C PRO A 106 24.07 -2.87 -5.89
N ALA A 107 23.59 -2.72 -4.65
CA ALA A 107 23.37 -3.82 -3.71
C ALA A 107 22.36 -4.88 -4.18
N HIS A 108 21.47 -4.52 -5.12
CA HIS A 108 20.40 -5.40 -5.58
C HIS A 108 20.65 -5.98 -6.98
N LEU A 109 21.59 -5.43 -7.75
CA LEU A 109 21.87 -5.88 -9.12
C LEU A 109 22.24 -7.36 -9.21
N GLY A 110 23.03 -7.87 -8.26
CA GLY A 110 23.45 -9.27 -8.22
C GLY A 110 22.35 -10.27 -7.83
N THR A 111 21.21 -9.80 -7.33
CA THR A 111 20.08 -10.66 -6.91
C THR A 111 18.97 -10.75 -7.95
N LEU A 112 19.01 -9.93 -9.01
CA LEU A 112 18.00 -9.89 -10.07
C LEU A 112 18.43 -10.76 -11.25
N ASP A 113 17.48 -11.53 -11.80
CA ASP A 113 17.65 -12.15 -13.11
C ASP A 113 17.39 -11.11 -14.20
N LEU A 114 18.47 -10.58 -14.76
CA LEU A 114 18.44 -9.53 -15.78
C LEU A 114 18.77 -10.04 -17.20
N SER A 115 18.83 -11.36 -17.39
CA SER A 115 19.26 -11.99 -18.64
C SER A 115 18.48 -11.57 -19.89
N GLY A 116 17.19 -11.22 -19.72
CA GLY A 116 16.30 -10.73 -20.79
C GLY A 116 16.19 -9.21 -20.88
N VAL A 117 16.90 -8.45 -20.05
CA VAL A 117 16.77 -6.99 -19.97
C VAL A 117 17.75 -6.32 -20.92
N LYS A 118 17.25 -5.48 -21.83
CA LYS A 118 18.06 -4.82 -22.85
C LYS A 118 19.03 -3.79 -22.27
N THR A 119 18.60 -3.04 -21.24
CA THR A 119 19.39 -1.97 -20.64
C THR A 119 19.30 -2.04 -19.11
N VAL A 120 20.44 -2.07 -18.46
CA VAL A 120 20.56 -2.05 -17.01
C VAL A 120 21.39 -0.84 -16.59
N LEU A 121 20.84 -0.02 -15.69
CA LEU A 121 21.55 1.13 -15.13
C LEU A 121 21.54 1.06 -13.60
N ALA A 122 22.61 1.50 -12.99
CA ALA A 122 22.69 1.63 -11.55
C ALA A 122 22.00 2.92 -11.05
N LEU A 123 21.40 2.84 -9.86
CA LEU A 123 20.98 4.00 -9.06
C LEU A 123 21.98 4.20 -7.93
N GLY A 124 22.90 5.13 -8.12
CA GLY A 124 24.04 5.37 -7.25
C GLY A 124 25.32 4.67 -7.70
N GLU A 125 26.43 5.05 -7.08
CA GLU A 125 27.78 4.57 -7.37
C GLU A 125 28.05 3.17 -6.77
N GLY A 126 29.10 2.49 -7.24
CA GLY A 126 29.58 1.22 -6.65
C GLY A 126 29.23 -0.03 -7.46
N SER A 127 28.89 0.10 -8.74
CA SER A 127 28.71 -1.03 -9.65
C SER A 127 29.50 -0.85 -10.96
N ALA A 128 29.66 -1.93 -11.74
CA ALA A 128 30.24 -1.88 -13.08
C ALA A 128 29.27 -1.31 -14.13
N HIS A 129 27.99 -1.21 -13.82
CA HIS A 129 26.99 -0.62 -14.71
C HIS A 129 27.08 0.91 -14.70
N ALA A 130 26.83 1.54 -15.86
CA ALA A 130 26.64 2.98 -15.93
C ALA A 130 25.49 3.41 -15.01
N THR A 131 25.62 4.57 -14.36
CA THR A 131 24.53 5.08 -13.51
C THR A 131 23.51 5.85 -14.35
N LEU A 132 22.26 5.92 -13.89
CA LEU A 132 21.25 6.78 -14.51
C LEU A 132 21.73 8.24 -14.56
N GLU A 133 22.41 8.71 -13.50
CA GLU A 133 22.97 10.07 -13.44
C GLU A 133 24.06 10.29 -14.51
N SER A 134 24.98 9.33 -14.68
CA SER A 134 26.05 9.45 -15.68
C SER A 134 25.52 9.55 -17.12
N VAL A 135 24.50 8.75 -17.47
CA VAL A 135 23.90 8.82 -18.81
C VAL A 135 23.00 10.05 -18.97
N ALA A 136 22.41 10.55 -17.88
CA ALA A 136 21.61 11.78 -17.90
C ALA A 136 22.45 13.04 -18.10
N THR A 137 23.72 13.06 -17.70
CA THR A 137 24.62 14.22 -17.82
C THR A 137 24.71 14.74 -19.24
N ALA A 138 24.70 13.87 -20.26
CA ALA A 138 24.71 14.25 -21.68
C ALA A 138 23.42 14.99 -22.13
N HIS A 139 22.40 15.00 -21.31
CA HIS A 139 21.08 15.60 -21.55
C HIS A 139 20.77 16.78 -20.63
N ALA A 140 21.78 17.30 -19.92
CA ALA A 140 21.60 18.46 -19.04
C ALA A 140 21.03 19.66 -19.82
N GLY A 141 19.98 20.29 -19.24
CA GLY A 141 19.27 21.41 -19.86
C GLY A 141 18.28 21.04 -20.97
N GLN A 142 18.20 19.77 -21.38
CA GLN A 142 17.19 19.29 -22.32
C GLN A 142 15.88 18.99 -21.62
N ARG A 143 14.77 18.96 -22.38
CA ARG A 143 13.46 18.54 -21.91
C ARG A 143 13.00 17.29 -22.65
N PRO A 144 12.30 16.36 -21.96
CA PRO A 144 11.78 15.17 -22.60
C PRO A 144 10.73 15.53 -23.66
N ARG A 145 10.69 14.75 -24.72
CA ARG A 145 9.69 14.90 -25.77
C ARG A 145 8.32 14.46 -25.23
N PRO A 146 7.23 15.16 -25.59
CA PRO A 146 5.87 14.72 -25.28
C PRO A 146 5.63 13.30 -25.84
N HIS A 147 4.97 12.44 -25.07
CA HIS A 147 4.83 11.03 -25.43
C HIS A 147 3.48 10.64 -26.03
N GLY A 148 2.46 11.52 -26.00
CA GLY A 148 1.17 11.32 -26.66
C GLY A 148 0.36 10.10 -26.21
N ARG A 149 0.65 9.55 -25.03
CA ARG A 149 -0.07 8.36 -24.50
C ARG A 149 -1.52 8.68 -24.15
N SER A 150 -2.42 7.70 -24.36
CA SER A 150 -3.81 7.82 -23.92
C SER A 150 -3.92 7.86 -22.40
N ARG A 151 -4.93 8.54 -21.88
CA ARG A 151 -5.24 8.58 -20.45
C ARG A 151 -5.57 7.21 -19.86
N ASP A 152 -6.02 6.26 -20.70
CA ASP A 152 -6.42 4.90 -20.31
C ASP A 152 -5.28 3.89 -20.39
N GLU A 153 -4.15 4.28 -20.98
CA GLU A 153 -2.95 3.44 -20.99
C GLU A 153 -2.25 3.41 -19.64
N ALA A 154 -1.61 2.27 -19.35
CA ALA A 154 -0.91 2.06 -18.09
C ALA A 154 0.27 3.03 -17.92
N GLN A 155 0.32 3.72 -16.78
CA GLN A 155 1.47 4.48 -16.30
C GLN A 155 2.34 3.62 -15.36
N ALA A 156 1.72 2.65 -14.68
CA ALA A 156 2.43 1.70 -13.84
C ALA A 156 1.80 0.31 -13.95
N ILE A 157 2.62 -0.73 -13.76
CA ILE A 157 2.16 -2.11 -13.56
C ILE A 157 2.63 -2.54 -12.19
N LYS A 158 1.71 -2.56 -11.21
CA LYS A 158 2.01 -2.93 -9.83
C LYS A 158 1.52 -4.32 -9.52
N PHE A 159 2.28 -5.06 -8.73
CA PHE A 159 1.94 -6.43 -8.38
C PHE A 159 1.27 -6.53 -7.02
N THR A 160 0.22 -7.35 -6.96
CA THR A 160 -0.41 -7.75 -5.70
C THR A 160 0.01 -9.17 -5.35
N GLY A 161 0.24 -9.43 -4.06
CA GLY A 161 0.42 -10.79 -3.55
C GLY A 161 -0.88 -11.57 -3.73
N GLY A 162 -0.99 -12.32 -4.81
CA GLY A 162 -2.18 -13.14 -5.08
C GLY A 162 -2.24 -14.36 -4.15
N SER A 163 -3.41 -14.66 -3.61
CA SER A 163 -3.70 -15.90 -2.89
C SER A 163 -3.51 -17.17 -3.74
N THR A 164 -3.37 -17.03 -5.06
CA THR A 164 -3.24 -18.12 -6.05
C THR A 164 -1.80 -18.42 -6.46
N GLY A 165 -0.80 -17.77 -5.85
CA GLY A 165 0.63 -18.01 -6.16
C GLY A 165 1.14 -17.37 -7.46
N VAL A 166 0.27 -16.92 -8.38
CA VAL A 166 0.66 -16.20 -9.59
C VAL A 166 0.50 -14.69 -9.35
N PRO A 167 1.58 -13.90 -9.41
CA PRO A 167 1.49 -12.46 -9.25
C PRO A 167 0.61 -11.84 -10.33
N LYS A 168 -0.31 -10.95 -9.93
CA LYS A 168 -1.15 -10.22 -10.87
C LYS A 168 -0.58 -8.82 -11.08
N GLY A 169 -0.24 -8.48 -12.31
CA GLY A 169 0.21 -7.15 -12.68
C GLY A 169 -0.97 -6.22 -12.93
N VAL A 170 -1.27 -5.36 -11.99
CA VAL A 170 -2.35 -4.36 -12.09
C VAL A 170 -1.90 -3.18 -12.93
N MET A 171 -2.56 -2.94 -14.06
CA MET A 171 -2.30 -1.80 -14.92
C MET A 171 -3.00 -0.54 -14.39
N GLN A 172 -2.23 0.34 -13.75
CA GLN A 172 -2.74 1.63 -13.27
C GLN A 172 -2.62 2.67 -14.38
N PRO A 173 -3.73 3.16 -14.97
CA PRO A 173 -3.69 4.13 -16.05
C PRO A 173 -3.39 5.56 -15.56
N TYR A 174 -3.03 6.45 -16.49
CA TYR A 174 -2.80 7.86 -16.19
C TYR A 174 -4.00 8.52 -15.50
N ARG A 175 -5.25 8.19 -15.93
CA ARG A 175 -6.47 8.72 -15.31
C ARG A 175 -6.59 8.35 -13.83
N ALA A 176 -6.20 7.12 -13.46
CA ALA A 176 -6.30 6.67 -12.07
C ALA A 176 -5.34 7.44 -11.15
N TRP A 177 -4.15 7.77 -11.64
CA TRP A 177 -3.20 8.58 -10.88
C TRP A 177 -3.65 10.03 -10.74
N VAL A 178 -4.30 10.60 -11.79
CA VAL A 178 -4.91 11.94 -11.70
C VAL A 178 -6.08 11.93 -10.69
N ALA A 179 -6.96 10.93 -10.75
CA ALA A 179 -8.07 10.80 -9.81
C ALA A 179 -7.58 10.64 -8.36
N THR A 180 -6.56 9.79 -8.14
CA THR A 180 -5.90 9.64 -6.83
C THR A 180 -5.35 10.96 -6.32
N LEU A 181 -4.62 11.70 -7.17
CA LEU A 181 -4.05 13.01 -6.83
C LEU A 181 -5.14 13.99 -6.41
N VAL A 182 -6.19 14.12 -7.20
CA VAL A 182 -7.30 15.06 -6.93
C VAL A 182 -8.03 14.67 -5.65
N ASN A 183 -8.34 13.39 -5.47
CA ASN A 183 -9.00 12.89 -4.26
C ASN A 183 -8.17 13.19 -3.00
N GLN A 184 -6.84 12.98 -3.05
CA GLN A 184 -5.98 13.24 -1.90
C GLN A 184 -5.84 14.74 -1.59
N VAL A 185 -5.61 15.57 -2.61
CA VAL A 185 -5.51 17.03 -2.42
C VAL A 185 -6.80 17.58 -1.84
N GLN A 186 -7.96 17.15 -2.36
CA GLN A 186 -9.27 17.57 -1.86
C GLN A 186 -9.53 17.08 -0.43
N ALA A 187 -9.20 15.80 -0.14
CA ALA A 187 -9.51 15.19 1.15
C ALA A 187 -8.65 15.77 2.28
N PHE A 188 -7.35 15.95 2.04
CA PHE A 188 -6.40 16.36 3.07
C PHE A 188 -6.06 17.85 3.04
N GLY A 189 -6.37 18.55 1.96
CA GLY A 189 -6.05 19.98 1.83
C GLY A 189 -4.56 20.27 1.81
N PHE A 190 -3.77 19.40 1.20
CA PHE A 190 -2.32 19.60 1.08
C PHE A 190 -1.97 20.95 0.49
N ASP A 191 -0.93 21.57 1.04
CA ASP A 191 -0.45 22.88 0.65
C ASP A 191 1.08 22.95 0.51
N ALA A 192 1.59 24.13 0.13
CA ALA A 192 3.01 24.34 -0.08
C ALA A 192 3.86 24.33 1.20
N HIS A 193 3.25 24.26 2.38
CA HIS A 193 3.95 24.12 3.65
C HIS A 193 4.05 22.68 4.14
N ASP A 194 3.45 21.74 3.39
CA ASP A 194 3.52 20.34 3.79
C ASP A 194 4.90 19.74 3.56
N ARG A 195 5.36 19.03 4.58
CA ARG A 195 6.58 18.23 4.58
C ARG A 195 6.20 16.78 4.83
N TYR A 196 6.26 15.98 3.79
CA TYR A 196 5.84 14.59 3.82
C TYR A 196 7.00 13.66 4.12
N LEU A 197 6.92 12.91 5.22
CA LEU A 197 7.90 11.89 5.58
C LEU A 197 7.65 10.60 4.77
N ILE A 198 8.62 10.19 3.97
CA ILE A 198 8.60 8.93 3.21
C ILE A 198 9.03 7.77 4.12
N SER A 199 8.13 7.29 4.97
CA SER A 199 8.38 6.27 5.99
C SER A 199 8.12 4.84 5.52
N ALA A 200 7.28 4.65 4.50
CA ALA A 200 6.96 3.36 3.92
C ALA A 200 7.53 3.23 2.49
N PRO A 201 7.71 2.00 1.94
CA PRO A 201 8.33 1.81 0.63
C PRO A 201 7.61 2.57 -0.50
N VAL A 202 8.38 3.32 -1.31
CA VAL A 202 7.88 4.02 -2.50
C VAL A 202 7.27 3.05 -3.51
N THR A 203 7.70 1.81 -3.55
CA THR A 203 7.15 0.75 -4.41
C THR A 203 5.67 0.39 -4.13
N HIS A 204 5.12 0.82 -2.98
CA HIS A 204 3.75 0.52 -2.53
C HIS A 204 2.86 1.77 -2.48
N GLY A 205 1.96 1.86 -1.49
CA GLY A 205 1.02 2.97 -1.32
C GLY A 205 1.65 4.36 -1.22
N THR A 206 2.86 4.45 -0.66
CA THR A 206 3.60 5.71 -0.52
C THR A 206 3.81 6.46 -1.84
N SER A 207 4.00 5.75 -2.96
CA SER A 207 4.17 6.41 -4.27
C SER A 207 2.96 7.24 -4.70
N THR A 208 1.77 6.93 -4.20
CA THR A 208 0.55 7.68 -4.53
C THR A 208 0.51 9.05 -3.90
N TYR A 209 1.32 9.31 -2.85
CA TYR A 209 1.45 10.61 -2.19
C TYR A 209 2.54 11.50 -2.80
N LEU A 210 3.43 10.97 -3.66
CA LEU A 210 4.51 11.76 -4.25
C LEU A 210 3.98 12.96 -5.04
N LEU A 211 3.14 12.69 -6.02
CA LEU A 211 2.63 13.75 -6.90
C LEU A 211 1.62 14.70 -6.21
N PRO A 212 0.71 14.27 -5.34
CA PRO A 212 -0.17 15.19 -4.61
C PRO A 212 0.58 16.26 -3.82
N ILE A 213 1.59 15.85 -3.04
CA ILE A 213 2.42 16.79 -2.26
C ILE A 213 3.22 17.71 -3.20
N LEU A 214 3.90 17.15 -4.22
CA LEU A 214 4.65 17.95 -5.18
C LEU A 214 3.75 18.91 -5.97
N ALA A 215 2.54 18.50 -6.32
CA ALA A 215 1.59 19.35 -7.07
C ALA A 215 1.21 20.64 -6.34
N GLN A 216 1.24 20.60 -4.99
CA GLN A 216 0.91 21.73 -4.13
C GLN A 216 2.12 22.57 -3.71
N GLY A 217 3.34 22.20 -4.12
CA GLY A 217 4.56 22.92 -3.73
C GLY A 217 5.15 22.46 -2.40
N GLY A 218 4.70 21.33 -1.86
CA GLY A 218 5.21 20.71 -0.65
C GLY A 218 6.54 19.98 -0.84
N CYS A 219 7.12 19.45 0.22
CA CYS A 219 8.44 18.83 0.24
C CYS A 219 8.35 17.37 0.69
N HIS A 220 9.07 16.48 0.04
CA HIS A 220 9.30 15.12 0.52
C HIS A 220 10.58 15.04 1.34
N VAL A 221 10.51 14.33 2.46
CA VAL A 221 11.65 14.09 3.35
C VAL A 221 11.90 12.59 3.45
N LEU A 222 13.09 12.17 3.10
CA LEU A 222 13.57 10.79 3.23
C LEU A 222 14.32 10.69 4.57
N PRO A 223 13.86 9.85 5.51
CA PRO A 223 14.57 9.65 6.77
C PRO A 223 15.89 8.90 6.53
N ALA A 224 16.85 9.04 7.44
CA ALA A 224 18.11 8.30 7.36
C ALA A 224 17.91 6.79 7.50
N SER A 225 16.86 6.36 8.20
CA SER A 225 16.41 4.96 8.23
C SER A 225 14.93 4.88 8.62
N ASN A 226 14.31 3.71 8.37
CA ASN A 226 12.92 3.45 8.78
C ASN A 226 12.81 2.86 10.20
N LYS A 227 13.85 2.96 11.03
CA LYS A 227 13.78 2.54 12.43
C LYS A 227 12.86 3.50 13.21
N PRO A 228 12.02 2.99 14.13
CA PRO A 228 11.07 3.81 14.88
C PRO A 228 11.70 5.04 15.54
N ALA A 229 12.85 4.89 16.20
CA ALA A 229 13.56 6.01 16.85
C ALA A 229 13.93 7.12 15.86
N GLU A 230 14.39 6.75 14.64
CA GLU A 230 14.76 7.70 13.60
C GLU A 230 13.53 8.42 13.03
N LEU A 231 12.44 7.70 12.82
CA LEU A 231 11.18 8.32 12.37
C LEU A 231 10.64 9.31 13.41
N LEU A 232 10.70 8.95 14.70
CA LEU A 232 10.33 9.88 15.78
C LEU A 232 11.25 11.10 15.87
N ARG A 233 12.55 10.93 15.56
CA ARG A 233 13.48 12.06 15.42
C ARG A 233 13.05 12.98 14.28
N SER A 234 12.77 12.40 13.10
CA SER A 234 12.34 13.20 11.93
C SER A 234 11.06 14.00 12.21
N PHE A 235 10.06 13.42 12.88
CA PHE A 235 8.86 14.18 13.29
C PHE A 235 9.19 15.42 14.13
N ARG A 236 10.21 15.36 15.00
CA ARG A 236 10.59 16.46 15.90
C ARG A 236 11.48 17.51 15.22
N GLU A 237 12.42 17.06 14.37
CA GLU A 237 13.54 17.88 13.88
C GLU A 237 13.35 18.34 12.44
N ASP A 238 12.75 17.50 11.57
CA ASP A 238 12.66 17.78 10.12
C ASP A 238 11.39 18.55 9.75
N GLY A 239 10.58 18.94 10.75
CA GLY A 239 9.38 19.75 10.52
C GLY A 239 8.25 19.05 9.79
N ILE A 240 8.13 17.73 9.96
CA ILE A 240 7.14 16.88 9.29
C ILE A 240 5.71 17.30 9.64
N THR A 241 4.88 17.44 8.59
CA THR A 241 3.45 17.74 8.72
C THR A 241 2.59 16.54 8.36
N THR A 242 3.08 15.66 7.50
CA THR A 242 2.29 14.63 6.84
C THR A 242 3.08 13.35 6.67
N THR A 243 2.42 12.20 6.84
CA THR A 243 2.99 10.91 6.47
C THR A 243 1.89 9.88 6.25
N PHE A 244 2.18 8.86 5.42
CA PHE A 244 1.37 7.64 5.29
C PHE A 244 2.14 6.45 5.82
N MET A 245 1.50 5.65 6.67
CA MET A 245 2.10 4.45 7.29
C MET A 245 1.12 3.28 7.33
N PRO A 246 1.61 2.03 7.24
CA PRO A 246 0.79 0.89 7.61
C PRO A 246 0.58 0.85 9.14
N PRO A 247 -0.53 0.25 9.63
CA PRO A 247 -0.83 0.17 11.07
C PRO A 247 0.32 -0.39 11.90
N THR A 248 1.00 -1.43 11.43
CA THR A 248 2.14 -2.04 12.13
C THR A 248 3.26 -1.06 12.44
N LEU A 249 3.58 -0.15 11.53
CA LEU A 249 4.61 0.86 11.76
C LEU A 249 4.15 1.87 12.83
N LEU A 250 2.87 2.25 12.83
CA LEU A 250 2.29 3.10 13.88
C LEU A 250 2.37 2.45 15.26
N TYR A 251 2.10 1.13 15.35
CA TYR A 251 2.23 0.40 16.62
C TYR A 251 3.67 0.40 17.13
N MET A 252 4.64 0.21 16.23
CA MET A 252 6.07 0.29 16.57
C MET A 252 6.46 1.69 17.06
N LEU A 253 5.92 2.76 16.47
CA LEU A 253 6.17 4.13 16.90
C LEU A 253 5.55 4.43 18.27
N VAL A 254 4.35 3.95 18.56
CA VAL A 254 3.71 4.05 19.88
C VAL A 254 4.52 3.31 20.93
N ALA A 255 5.00 2.11 20.61
CA ALA A 255 5.88 1.33 21.50
C ALA A 255 7.21 2.05 21.78
N GLU A 256 7.87 2.59 20.75
CA GLU A 256 9.11 3.36 20.86
C GLU A 256 8.93 4.64 21.70
N ALA A 257 7.75 5.26 21.59
CA ALA A 257 7.37 6.40 22.42
C ALA A 257 6.96 6.01 23.84
N HIS A 258 7.01 4.71 24.21
CA HIS A 258 6.54 4.16 25.47
C HIS A 258 5.09 4.57 25.80
N GLY A 259 4.23 4.70 24.81
CA GLY A 259 2.85 5.17 24.93
C GLY A 259 2.69 6.64 25.39
N LYS A 260 3.79 7.38 25.50
CA LYS A 260 3.75 8.78 25.96
C LYS A 260 3.25 9.71 24.89
N ARG A 261 2.51 10.74 25.28
CA ARG A 261 2.08 11.82 24.41
C ARG A 261 3.29 12.54 23.82
N LEU A 262 3.34 12.65 22.51
CA LEU A 262 4.37 13.38 21.77
C LEU A 262 3.93 14.84 21.54
N SER A 263 4.87 15.76 21.64
CA SER A 263 4.67 17.16 21.24
C SER A 263 5.12 17.34 19.80
N LEU A 264 4.18 17.31 18.86
CA LEU A 264 4.42 17.39 17.41
C LEU A 264 3.52 18.49 16.80
N PRO A 265 3.80 19.77 17.10
CA PRO A 265 2.89 20.88 16.78
C PRO A 265 2.74 21.13 15.27
N ARG A 266 3.62 20.59 14.45
CA ARG A 266 3.55 20.70 12.98
C ARG A 266 2.79 19.57 12.32
N LEU A 267 2.64 18.41 12.98
CA LEU A 267 1.97 17.24 12.40
C LEU A 267 0.48 17.53 12.21
N LYS A 268 0.03 17.46 10.96
CA LYS A 268 -1.36 17.68 10.54
C LYS A 268 -2.04 16.37 10.16
N HIS A 269 -1.31 15.51 9.42
CA HIS A 269 -1.86 14.32 8.77
C HIS A 269 -1.03 13.10 9.08
N LEU A 270 -1.54 12.23 9.95
CA LEU A 270 -1.01 10.90 10.22
C LEU A 270 -1.94 9.87 9.57
N ILE A 271 -1.66 9.56 8.30
CA ILE A 271 -2.56 8.77 7.46
C ILE A 271 -2.15 7.30 7.57
N TYR A 272 -3.09 6.41 7.82
CA TYR A 272 -2.85 4.98 7.72
C TYR A 272 -3.74 4.31 6.67
N GLY A 273 -3.34 3.13 6.23
CA GLY A 273 -4.08 2.32 5.26
C GLY A 273 -3.41 0.99 4.99
N GLY A 274 -4.04 0.21 4.10
CA GLY A 274 -3.56 -1.12 3.71
C GLY A 274 -3.98 -2.27 4.63
N ALA A 275 -4.40 -1.96 5.87
CA ALA A 275 -5.04 -2.90 6.80
C ALA A 275 -5.96 -2.13 7.77
N PRO A 276 -7.01 -2.78 8.33
CA PRO A 276 -7.81 -2.19 9.38
C PRO A 276 -7.00 -2.01 10.67
N MET A 277 -7.44 -1.08 11.51
CA MET A 277 -6.86 -0.84 12.84
C MET A 277 -7.95 -1.05 13.91
N PRO A 278 -7.74 -1.91 14.92
CA PRO A 278 -8.68 -2.09 16.02
C PRO A 278 -8.87 -0.82 16.86
N PRO A 279 -10.07 -0.59 17.46
CA PRO A 279 -10.37 0.62 18.23
C PRO A 279 -9.39 0.94 19.35
N GLU A 280 -8.90 -0.07 20.08
CA GLU A 280 -7.91 0.10 21.15
C GLU A 280 -6.55 0.59 20.61
N LYS A 281 -6.17 0.17 19.40
CA LYS A 281 -4.95 0.64 18.73
C LYS A 281 -5.13 2.07 18.20
N ILE A 282 -6.33 2.40 17.68
CA ILE A 282 -6.70 3.77 17.28
C ILE A 282 -6.57 4.69 18.50
N ARG A 283 -7.11 4.28 19.65
CA ARG A 283 -7.00 5.04 20.91
C ARG A 283 -5.52 5.28 21.27
N ALA A 284 -4.71 4.22 21.31
CA ALA A 284 -3.30 4.33 21.65
C ALA A 284 -2.52 5.26 20.70
N VAL A 285 -2.79 5.21 19.39
CA VAL A 285 -2.17 6.10 18.41
C VAL A 285 -2.63 7.56 18.66
N ARG A 286 -3.91 7.80 18.88
CA ARG A 286 -4.45 9.14 19.14
C ARG A 286 -3.94 9.73 20.48
N ASP A 287 -3.80 8.91 21.50
CA ASP A 287 -3.22 9.34 22.80
C ASP A 287 -1.77 9.74 22.60
N CYS A 288 -1.00 9.02 21.79
CA CYS A 288 0.41 9.29 21.52
C CYS A 288 0.60 10.50 20.58
N PHE A 289 -0.05 10.52 19.42
CA PHE A 289 0.19 11.52 18.37
C PHE A 289 -0.80 12.69 18.35
N GLY A 290 -1.95 12.56 18.98
CA GLY A 290 -3.00 13.57 18.97
C GLY A 290 -4.12 13.28 17.96
N PRO A 291 -5.04 14.26 17.82
CA PRO A 291 -6.20 14.15 16.95
C PRO A 291 -5.84 14.43 15.48
N VAL A 292 -4.79 13.78 14.99
CA VAL A 292 -4.24 13.94 13.62
C VAL A 292 -4.32 12.64 12.80
N LEU A 293 -4.92 11.58 13.39
CA LEU A 293 -5.04 10.29 12.74
C LEU A 293 -6.11 10.34 11.66
N GLU A 294 -5.77 9.80 10.48
CA GLU A 294 -6.62 9.72 9.30
C GLU A 294 -6.47 8.35 8.65
N THR A 295 -7.44 7.90 7.86
CA THR A 295 -7.31 6.64 7.12
C THR A 295 -7.83 6.72 5.71
N THR A 296 -7.28 5.87 4.84
CA THR A 296 -7.76 5.66 3.48
C THR A 296 -7.96 4.19 3.20
N TYR A 297 -9.03 3.88 2.48
CA TYR A 297 -9.24 2.57 1.89
C TYR A 297 -9.03 2.64 0.39
N GLY A 298 -8.36 1.64 -0.13
CA GLY A 298 -8.12 1.43 -1.55
C GLY A 298 -7.35 0.15 -1.79
N GLN A 299 -7.23 -0.21 -3.04
CA GLN A 299 -6.52 -1.40 -3.51
C GLN A 299 -5.53 -1.01 -4.59
N THR A 300 -4.69 -1.94 -5.01
CA THR A 300 -3.82 -1.69 -6.18
C THR A 300 -4.65 -1.46 -7.44
N GLU A 301 -5.79 -2.12 -7.55
CA GLU A 301 -6.79 -2.04 -8.62
C GLU A 301 -7.59 -0.72 -8.61
N ALA A 302 -7.72 -0.07 -7.44
CA ALA A 302 -8.32 1.26 -7.26
C ALA A 302 -7.46 2.02 -6.24
N PRO A 303 -6.39 2.73 -6.70
CA PRO A 303 -5.32 3.16 -5.83
C PRO A 303 -5.74 4.20 -4.81
N GLN A 304 -5.49 3.90 -3.55
CA GLN A 304 -5.44 4.70 -2.35
C GLN A 304 -6.78 5.23 -1.86
N VAL A 305 -7.51 6.04 -2.62
CA VAL A 305 -8.67 6.78 -2.09
C VAL A 305 -9.97 6.32 -2.76
N VAL A 306 -10.37 5.07 -2.50
CA VAL A 306 -11.77 4.66 -2.67
C VAL A 306 -12.61 5.37 -1.62
N SER A 307 -12.16 5.33 -0.36
CA SER A 307 -12.73 6.15 0.71
C SER A 307 -11.65 6.76 1.60
N VAL A 308 -12.02 7.78 2.35
CA VAL A 308 -11.16 8.52 3.28
C VAL A 308 -11.92 8.88 4.53
N MET A 309 -11.27 8.75 5.69
CA MET A 309 -11.74 9.24 6.97
C MET A 309 -10.73 10.24 7.53
N ARG A 310 -11.19 11.46 7.79
CA ARG A 310 -10.37 12.58 8.26
C ARG A 310 -10.22 12.57 9.76
N ALA A 311 -9.26 13.34 10.26
CA ALA A 311 -8.99 13.44 11.69
C ALA A 311 -10.22 13.84 12.54
N ASP A 312 -11.07 14.72 12.01
CA ASP A 312 -12.31 15.16 12.68
C ASP A 312 -13.34 14.03 12.79
N ASP A 313 -13.40 13.14 11.80
CA ASP A 313 -14.33 11.99 11.81
C ASP A 313 -14.00 11.02 12.96
N PHE A 314 -12.72 10.94 13.38
CA PHE A 314 -12.27 10.14 14.52
C PHE A 314 -12.63 10.73 15.89
N ALA A 315 -13.25 11.91 15.95
CA ALA A 315 -13.77 12.44 17.20
C ALA A 315 -14.95 11.61 17.74
N ASP A 316 -15.73 11.00 16.84
CA ASP A 316 -16.80 10.06 17.16
C ASP A 316 -16.25 8.61 17.14
N GLU A 317 -16.24 7.94 18.30
CA GLU A 317 -15.79 6.55 18.43
C GLU A 317 -16.62 5.56 17.61
N ALA A 318 -17.86 5.89 17.27
CA ALA A 318 -18.72 5.06 16.40
C ALA A 318 -18.12 4.90 14.99
N ASN A 319 -17.27 5.84 14.57
CA ASN A 319 -16.60 5.80 13.26
C ASN A 319 -15.29 4.98 13.27
N TRP A 320 -14.75 4.60 14.42
CA TRP A 320 -13.41 3.98 14.50
C TRP A 320 -13.26 2.65 13.75
N ARG A 321 -14.37 1.99 13.45
CA ARG A 321 -14.40 0.78 12.61
C ARG A 321 -14.64 1.08 11.12
N SER A 322 -14.91 2.33 10.78
CA SER A 322 -15.11 2.78 9.41
C SER A 322 -13.78 3.07 8.72
N VAL A 323 -13.79 3.03 7.39
CA VAL A 323 -12.72 3.51 6.53
C VAL A 323 -13.10 4.82 5.83
N GLY A 324 -14.12 5.51 6.33
CA GLY A 324 -14.55 6.83 5.90
C GLY A 324 -15.58 6.84 4.79
N ARG A 325 -15.64 7.95 4.07
CA ARG A 325 -16.57 8.21 2.98
C ARG A 325 -15.88 8.18 1.63
N GLN A 326 -16.62 7.96 0.56
CA GLN A 326 -16.08 7.91 -0.80
C GLN A 326 -15.28 9.16 -1.17
N GLY A 327 -14.21 8.96 -1.97
CA GLY A 327 -13.42 10.06 -2.52
C GLY A 327 -14.19 10.86 -3.55
N LEU A 328 -13.79 12.12 -3.78
CA LEU A 328 -14.48 13.07 -4.66
C LEU A 328 -14.70 12.55 -6.09
N LEU A 329 -13.69 11.91 -6.69
CA LEU A 329 -13.73 11.36 -8.05
C LEU A 329 -13.91 9.83 -8.03
N THR A 330 -14.58 9.30 -7.00
CA THR A 330 -14.86 7.87 -6.86
C THR A 330 -16.35 7.64 -6.80
N ASP A 331 -16.86 6.72 -7.59
CA ASP A 331 -18.21 6.19 -7.45
C ASP A 331 -18.11 4.83 -6.77
N MET A 332 -18.62 4.70 -5.55
CA MET A 332 -18.55 3.52 -4.73
C MET A 332 -19.96 3.08 -4.33
N ALA A 333 -20.23 1.80 -4.44
CA ALA A 333 -21.50 1.21 -4.04
C ALA A 333 -21.31 -0.14 -3.34
N ILE A 334 -22.39 -0.63 -2.74
CA ILE A 334 -22.49 -1.98 -2.21
C ILE A 334 -23.37 -2.78 -3.15
N MET A 335 -22.92 -3.98 -3.54
CA MET A 335 -23.61 -4.82 -4.53
C MET A 335 -23.95 -6.19 -3.95
N SER A 336 -25.15 -6.67 -4.23
CA SER A 336 -25.58 -8.03 -3.89
C SER A 336 -24.91 -9.07 -4.80
N PRO A 337 -24.96 -10.38 -4.45
CA PRO A 337 -24.46 -11.45 -5.33
C PRO A 337 -25.19 -11.49 -6.69
N GLU A 338 -26.43 -11.01 -6.75
CA GLU A 338 -27.26 -10.97 -7.97
C GLU A 338 -26.97 -9.74 -8.84
N GLY A 339 -26.05 -8.85 -8.43
CA GLY A 339 -25.66 -7.63 -9.15
C GLY A 339 -26.51 -6.41 -8.88
N ALA A 340 -27.43 -6.44 -7.90
CA ALA A 340 -28.22 -5.29 -7.51
C ALA A 340 -27.46 -4.37 -6.54
N LEU A 341 -27.56 -3.05 -6.72
CA LEU A 341 -27.02 -2.09 -5.77
C LEU A 341 -27.88 -2.07 -4.50
N LEU A 342 -27.25 -2.17 -3.33
CA LEU A 342 -27.90 -2.25 -2.03
C LEU A 342 -28.02 -0.87 -1.37
N PRO A 343 -29.11 -0.62 -0.62
CA PRO A 343 -29.25 0.61 0.16
C PRO A 343 -28.32 0.65 1.37
N ALA A 344 -28.28 1.82 2.03
CA ALA A 344 -27.53 2.01 3.27
C ALA A 344 -27.93 0.98 4.34
N GLY A 345 -26.94 0.49 5.09
CA GLY A 345 -27.10 -0.52 6.15
C GLY A 345 -27.01 -1.97 5.66
N GLU A 346 -27.26 -2.24 4.38
CA GLU A 346 -27.17 -3.60 3.85
C GLU A 346 -25.73 -3.94 3.43
N ALA A 347 -25.32 -5.19 3.72
CA ALA A 347 -23.96 -5.66 3.49
C ALA A 347 -23.86 -6.50 2.22
N GLY A 348 -22.93 -6.10 1.34
CA GLY A 348 -22.62 -6.80 0.07
C GLY A 348 -21.17 -6.61 -0.32
N GLU A 349 -20.85 -6.86 -1.59
CA GLU A 349 -19.53 -6.57 -2.14
C GLU A 349 -19.36 -5.06 -2.37
N ILE A 350 -18.20 -4.54 -2.00
CA ILE A 350 -17.82 -3.17 -2.32
C ILE A 350 -17.42 -3.13 -3.78
N VAL A 351 -18.11 -2.31 -4.58
CA VAL A 351 -17.80 -2.10 -5.99
C VAL A 351 -17.43 -0.64 -6.25
N VAL A 352 -16.51 -0.43 -7.18
CA VAL A 352 -15.95 0.91 -7.46
C VAL A 352 -15.96 1.17 -8.95
N ARG A 353 -16.31 2.40 -9.34
CA ARG A 353 -16.26 2.80 -10.74
C ARG A 353 -15.70 4.23 -10.87
N GLY A 354 -15.35 4.63 -12.09
CA GLY A 354 -14.82 5.94 -12.42
C GLY A 354 -13.35 5.91 -12.79
N ASP A 355 -12.76 7.10 -12.86
CA ASP A 355 -11.36 7.26 -13.33
C ASP A 355 -10.33 6.61 -12.41
N LEU A 356 -10.68 6.33 -11.16
CA LEU A 356 -9.79 5.74 -10.17
C LEU A 356 -9.40 4.29 -10.48
N ILE A 357 -10.24 3.51 -11.18
CA ILE A 357 -10.02 2.08 -11.35
C ILE A 357 -8.93 1.77 -12.39
N MET A 358 -8.28 0.61 -12.23
CA MET A 358 -7.29 0.07 -13.16
C MET A 358 -7.85 -0.07 -14.57
N SER A 359 -6.95 -0.21 -15.58
CA SER A 359 -7.34 -0.60 -16.94
C SER A 359 -7.51 -2.12 -17.11
N GLY A 360 -7.07 -2.89 -16.13
CA GLY A 360 -7.11 -4.36 -16.11
C GLY A 360 -5.81 -4.97 -15.60
N TYR A 361 -5.73 -6.30 -15.72
CA TYR A 361 -4.52 -7.06 -15.38
C TYR A 361 -3.64 -7.27 -16.61
N TRP A 362 -2.35 -7.05 -16.45
CA TRP A 362 -1.36 -7.24 -17.51
C TRP A 362 -1.38 -8.68 -18.05
N ARG A 363 -1.62 -8.85 -19.37
CA ARG A 363 -1.71 -10.15 -20.07
C ARG A 363 -2.74 -11.13 -19.49
N MET A 364 -3.78 -10.63 -18.80
CA MET A 364 -4.83 -11.45 -18.20
C MET A 364 -6.22 -10.89 -18.53
N PRO A 365 -6.66 -10.92 -19.82
CA PRO A 365 -7.92 -10.32 -20.25
C PRO A 365 -9.15 -10.99 -19.63
N GLU A 366 -9.16 -12.33 -19.50
CA GLU A 366 -10.27 -13.05 -18.87
C GLU A 366 -10.42 -12.63 -17.41
N LYS A 367 -9.31 -12.54 -16.68
CA LYS A 367 -9.33 -12.10 -15.28
C LYS A 367 -9.77 -10.65 -15.13
N THR A 368 -9.44 -9.81 -16.11
CA THR A 368 -9.91 -8.43 -16.16
C THR A 368 -11.43 -8.39 -16.34
N ALA A 369 -11.98 -9.16 -17.28
CA ALA A 369 -13.42 -9.24 -17.53
C ALA A 369 -14.21 -9.79 -16.33
N GLU A 370 -13.63 -10.72 -15.55
CA GLU A 370 -14.22 -11.21 -14.29
C GLU A 370 -14.20 -10.15 -13.17
N THR A 371 -13.26 -9.21 -13.22
CA THR A 371 -13.03 -8.25 -12.13
C THR A 371 -13.68 -6.89 -12.41
N ILE A 372 -13.82 -6.53 -13.70
CA ILE A 372 -14.51 -5.30 -14.13
C ILE A 372 -15.73 -5.71 -14.93
N VAL A 373 -16.91 -5.64 -14.33
CA VAL A 373 -18.18 -6.02 -14.91
C VAL A 373 -19.09 -4.80 -14.98
N ASP A 374 -19.63 -4.51 -16.15
CA ASP A 374 -20.52 -3.36 -16.40
C ASP A 374 -19.96 -2.01 -15.90
N GLY A 375 -18.62 -1.85 -16.01
CA GLY A 375 -17.89 -0.67 -15.57
C GLY A 375 -17.62 -0.60 -14.06
N TRP A 376 -18.08 -1.57 -13.27
CA TRP A 376 -17.77 -1.72 -11.86
C TRP A 376 -16.57 -2.63 -11.64
N LEU A 377 -15.58 -2.14 -10.91
CA LEU A 377 -14.51 -2.95 -10.34
C LEU A 377 -15.06 -3.68 -9.11
N HIS A 378 -15.08 -5.01 -9.16
CA HIS A 378 -15.37 -5.88 -8.05
C HIS A 378 -14.13 -6.00 -7.15
N THR A 379 -14.20 -5.41 -5.95
CA THR A 379 -13.03 -5.32 -5.06
C THR A 379 -12.71 -6.68 -4.40
N GLY A 380 -13.69 -7.55 -4.29
CA GLY A 380 -13.61 -8.77 -3.49
C GLY A 380 -13.64 -8.50 -1.98
N ASP A 381 -13.77 -7.24 -1.56
CA ASP A 381 -13.98 -6.86 -0.17
C ASP A 381 -15.49 -6.74 0.09
N ARG A 382 -15.95 -7.17 1.26
CA ARG A 382 -17.33 -7.05 1.71
C ARG A 382 -17.47 -5.96 2.73
N GLY A 383 -18.56 -5.20 2.66
CA GLY A 383 -18.83 -4.12 3.59
C GLY A 383 -20.26 -3.61 3.51
N TYR A 384 -20.52 -2.51 4.16
CA TYR A 384 -21.76 -1.74 4.05
C TYR A 384 -21.46 -0.25 4.22
N VAL A 385 -22.34 0.56 3.69
CA VAL A 385 -22.33 2.01 3.90
C VAL A 385 -23.48 2.36 4.85
N ASP A 386 -23.19 3.12 5.92
CA ASP A 386 -24.26 3.59 6.83
C ASP A 386 -25.04 4.77 6.25
N GLU A 387 -26.13 5.19 6.93
CA GLU A 387 -26.97 6.31 6.51
C GLU A 387 -26.22 7.66 6.42
N ARG A 388 -25.05 7.78 7.08
CA ARG A 388 -24.18 8.96 7.06
C ARG A 388 -23.16 8.91 5.91
N GLY A 389 -23.13 7.80 5.14
CA GLY A 389 -22.21 7.57 4.02
C GLY A 389 -20.86 7.00 4.42
N TYR A 390 -20.68 6.52 5.67
CA TYR A 390 -19.45 5.87 6.11
C TYR A 390 -19.39 4.42 5.67
N LEU A 391 -18.28 4.01 5.06
CA LEU A 391 -17.99 2.64 4.67
C LEU A 391 -17.39 1.86 5.84
N PHE A 392 -17.97 0.70 6.12
CA PHE A 392 -17.49 -0.26 7.10
C PHE A 392 -17.09 -1.55 6.39
N LEU A 393 -15.81 -1.92 6.51
CA LEU A 393 -15.31 -3.19 5.99
C LEU A 393 -15.76 -4.32 6.92
N LYS A 394 -16.22 -5.43 6.33
CA LYS A 394 -16.54 -6.66 7.08
C LYS A 394 -15.49 -7.73 6.86
N ASP A 395 -15.26 -8.14 5.60
CA ASP A 395 -14.25 -9.15 5.28
C ASP A 395 -13.95 -9.21 3.78
N ARG A 396 -12.96 -10.04 3.39
CA ARG A 396 -12.79 -10.43 2.00
C ARG A 396 -13.68 -11.60 1.68
N LEU A 397 -14.40 -11.54 0.56
CA LEU A 397 -15.27 -12.63 0.08
C LEU A 397 -14.52 -13.97 -0.03
N ARG A 398 -13.21 -13.94 -0.30
CA ARG A 398 -12.35 -15.12 -0.45
C ARG A 398 -11.72 -15.62 0.87
N GLU A 399 -11.87 -14.88 1.96
CA GLU A 399 -11.33 -15.25 3.27
C GLU A 399 -12.43 -15.74 4.24
N VAL A 400 -13.69 -15.67 3.83
CA VAL A 400 -14.82 -16.18 4.65
C VAL A 400 -14.65 -17.67 4.86
N VAL A 401 -14.66 -18.09 6.13
CA VAL A 401 -14.60 -19.50 6.52
C VAL A 401 -16.01 -20.06 6.51
N ILE A 402 -16.26 -21.05 5.66
CA ILE A 402 -17.58 -21.71 5.61
C ILE A 402 -17.54 -22.94 6.51
N THR A 403 -18.00 -22.77 7.75
CA THR A 403 -17.96 -23.82 8.77
C THR A 403 -19.37 -24.28 9.14
N GLY A 404 -19.68 -25.56 8.90
CA GLY A 404 -20.99 -26.14 9.23
C GLY A 404 -22.18 -25.43 8.55
N GLY A 405 -21.96 -24.85 7.36
CA GLY A 405 -22.97 -24.08 6.62
C GLY A 405 -23.12 -22.62 7.09
N PHE A 406 -22.29 -22.16 8.01
CA PHE A 406 -22.28 -20.78 8.48
C PHE A 406 -21.07 -20.02 7.92
N ASN A 407 -21.28 -18.78 7.53
CA ASN A 407 -20.20 -17.87 7.15
C ASN A 407 -19.56 -17.27 8.41
N VAL A 408 -18.30 -17.58 8.65
CA VAL A 408 -17.49 -16.97 9.73
C VAL A 408 -16.50 -16.03 9.10
N TYR A 409 -16.55 -14.79 9.52
CA TYR A 409 -15.67 -13.73 9.03
C TYR A 409 -14.43 -13.66 9.91
N PRO A 410 -13.21 -13.89 9.36
CA PRO A 410 -11.97 -13.85 10.11
C PRO A 410 -11.80 -12.61 10.97
N ILE A 411 -12.13 -11.44 10.44
CA ILE A 411 -11.99 -10.16 11.14
C ILE A 411 -12.85 -10.06 12.41
N ASP A 412 -14.04 -10.69 12.41
CA ASP A 412 -14.90 -10.72 13.61
C ASP A 412 -14.22 -11.51 14.73
N VAL A 413 -13.58 -12.63 14.36
CA VAL A 413 -12.88 -13.51 15.30
C VAL A 413 -11.59 -12.87 15.77
N GLU A 414 -10.78 -12.32 14.85
CA GLU A 414 -9.56 -11.59 15.15
C GLU A 414 -9.82 -10.43 16.11
N SER A 415 -10.89 -9.64 15.84
CA SER A 415 -11.28 -8.52 16.72
C SER A 415 -11.57 -8.93 18.15
N VAL A 416 -12.02 -10.15 18.40
CA VAL A 416 -12.25 -10.67 19.75
C VAL A 416 -10.96 -11.22 20.35
N LEU A 417 -10.20 -12.02 19.60
CA LEU A 417 -8.93 -12.59 20.07
C LEU A 417 -7.94 -11.50 20.49
N ASP A 418 -7.87 -10.41 19.71
CA ASP A 418 -6.96 -9.29 19.95
C ASP A 418 -7.35 -8.45 21.19
N GLN A 419 -8.57 -8.59 21.73
CA GLN A 419 -8.97 -7.99 23.00
C GLN A 419 -8.39 -8.71 24.22
N HIS A 420 -7.92 -9.96 24.05
CA HIS A 420 -7.32 -10.67 25.16
C HIS A 420 -6.00 -10.00 25.61
N PRO A 421 -5.80 -9.73 26.93
CA PRO A 421 -4.66 -8.96 27.44
C PRO A 421 -3.28 -9.50 27.01
N ALA A 422 -3.15 -10.81 26.84
CA ALA A 422 -1.90 -11.48 26.47
C ALA A 422 -1.66 -11.52 24.96
N VAL A 423 -2.65 -11.26 24.10
CA VAL A 423 -2.54 -11.33 22.65
C VAL A 423 -1.94 -10.02 22.12
N HIS A 424 -0.96 -10.16 21.24
CA HIS A 424 -0.40 -9.04 20.48
C HIS A 424 -1.14 -8.83 19.16
N GLU A 425 -1.31 -9.91 18.39
CA GLU A 425 -2.02 -9.91 17.12
C GLU A 425 -2.47 -11.33 16.77
N SER A 426 -3.59 -11.46 16.07
CA SER A 426 -4.10 -12.75 15.58
C SER A 426 -4.39 -12.71 14.08
N ALA A 427 -4.39 -13.89 13.44
CA ALA A 427 -4.82 -14.10 12.07
C ALA A 427 -5.67 -15.36 11.98
N VAL A 428 -6.89 -15.22 11.48
CA VAL A 428 -7.91 -16.28 11.42
C VAL A 428 -8.13 -16.71 9.97
N PHE A 429 -8.30 -18.01 9.76
CA PHE A 429 -8.55 -18.62 8.44
C PHE A 429 -9.23 -20.00 8.59
N GLY A 430 -9.84 -20.46 7.50
CA GLY A 430 -10.43 -21.79 7.41
C GLY A 430 -9.40 -22.85 6.97
N ILE A 431 -9.39 -23.98 7.64
CA ILE A 431 -8.70 -25.21 7.22
C ILE A 431 -9.74 -26.25 6.84
N GLU A 432 -9.52 -26.95 5.74
CA GLU A 432 -10.41 -28.02 5.27
C GLU A 432 -10.63 -29.06 6.36
N ASP A 433 -11.90 -29.37 6.67
CA ASP A 433 -12.30 -30.26 7.75
C ASP A 433 -13.44 -31.18 7.29
N GLY A 434 -13.29 -32.48 7.52
CA GLY A 434 -14.24 -33.48 7.05
C GLY A 434 -15.64 -33.40 7.71
N LYS A 435 -15.76 -32.75 8.86
CA LYS A 435 -17.03 -32.60 9.60
C LYS A 435 -17.69 -31.25 9.33
N TRP A 436 -16.89 -30.18 9.23
CA TRP A 436 -17.38 -28.81 9.18
C TRP A 436 -17.32 -28.17 7.79
N GLY A 437 -16.70 -28.86 6.80
CA GLY A 437 -16.29 -28.29 5.52
C GLY A 437 -14.99 -27.50 5.68
N GLU A 438 -15.03 -26.42 6.47
CA GLU A 438 -13.85 -25.73 6.96
C GLU A 438 -13.95 -25.59 8.50
N ALA A 439 -12.84 -25.82 9.22
CA ALA A 439 -12.69 -25.48 10.62
C ALA A 439 -12.03 -24.11 10.77
N VAL A 440 -12.52 -23.29 11.68
CA VAL A 440 -11.92 -22.01 12.01
C VAL A 440 -10.64 -22.25 12.80
N HIS A 441 -9.48 -21.79 12.29
CA HIS A 441 -8.19 -21.82 12.96
C HIS A 441 -7.68 -20.41 13.18
N ALA A 442 -6.91 -20.20 14.26
CA ALA A 442 -6.26 -18.95 14.58
C ALA A 442 -4.75 -19.13 14.74
N ALA A 443 -3.95 -18.31 14.07
CA ALA A 443 -2.53 -18.11 14.37
C ALA A 443 -2.43 -16.88 15.27
N VAL A 444 -1.69 -16.99 16.38
CA VAL A 444 -1.66 -15.96 17.43
C VAL A 444 -0.23 -15.68 17.85
N GLN A 445 0.12 -14.40 17.87
CA GLN A 445 1.34 -13.88 18.47
C GLN A 445 1.02 -13.30 19.85
N LEU A 446 1.73 -13.72 20.87
CA LEU A 446 1.57 -13.18 22.21
C LEU A 446 2.43 -11.91 22.41
N LYS A 447 2.03 -11.09 23.38
CA LYS A 447 2.86 -9.98 23.84
C LYS A 447 4.14 -10.51 24.48
N PRO A 448 5.27 -9.76 24.42
CA PRO A 448 6.52 -10.18 25.04
C PRO A 448 6.34 -10.55 26.54
N GLY A 449 6.78 -11.76 26.88
CA GLY A 449 6.68 -12.27 28.25
C GLY A 449 5.32 -12.78 28.70
N ALA A 450 4.28 -12.66 27.86
CA ALA A 450 2.95 -13.21 28.16
C ALA A 450 2.94 -14.73 27.97
N GLN A 451 2.14 -15.41 28.80
CA GLN A 451 1.84 -16.84 28.68
C GLN A 451 0.33 -17.01 28.57
N LEU A 452 -0.11 -17.86 27.66
CA LEU A 452 -1.53 -18.13 27.41
C LEU A 452 -1.65 -19.54 26.79
N GLY A 453 -2.59 -20.33 27.31
CA GLY A 453 -2.91 -21.64 26.75
C GLY A 453 -3.92 -21.54 25.59
N ALA A 454 -3.80 -22.43 24.59
CA ALA A 454 -4.71 -22.46 23.46
C ALA A 454 -6.17 -22.64 23.91
N GLN A 455 -6.43 -23.53 24.88
CA GLN A 455 -7.77 -23.79 25.41
C GLN A 455 -8.36 -22.59 26.15
N GLU A 456 -7.52 -21.81 26.84
CA GLU A 456 -7.92 -20.59 27.53
C GLU A 456 -8.38 -19.52 26.54
N LEU A 457 -7.62 -19.31 25.46
CA LEU A 457 -8.00 -18.35 24.42
C LEU A 457 -9.24 -18.81 23.63
N ILE A 458 -9.40 -20.12 23.40
CA ILE A 458 -10.61 -20.68 22.78
C ILE A 458 -11.82 -20.44 23.69
N ALA A 459 -11.68 -20.65 25.00
CA ALA A 459 -12.74 -20.40 25.97
C ALA A 459 -13.14 -18.92 25.98
N PHE A 460 -12.16 -18.01 26.02
CA PHE A 460 -12.38 -16.58 25.91
C PHE A 460 -13.14 -16.22 24.62
N ALA A 461 -12.68 -16.72 23.47
CA ALA A 461 -13.37 -16.49 22.19
C ALA A 461 -14.81 -17.02 22.19
N LYS A 462 -15.05 -18.19 22.82
CA LYS A 462 -16.38 -18.83 22.89
C LYS A 462 -17.38 -18.00 23.68
N GLU A 463 -16.95 -17.38 24.76
CA GLU A 463 -17.77 -16.50 25.57
C GLU A 463 -18.30 -15.29 24.78
N HIS A 464 -17.50 -14.76 23.89
CA HIS A 464 -17.82 -13.54 23.13
C HIS A 464 -18.44 -13.80 21.74
N LEU A 465 -18.13 -14.95 21.11
CA LEU A 465 -18.51 -15.24 19.71
C LEU A 465 -19.53 -16.38 19.58
N GLY A 466 -19.76 -17.12 20.65
CA GLY A 466 -20.54 -18.35 20.58
C GLY A 466 -19.80 -19.51 19.88
N SER A 467 -20.35 -20.70 19.88
CA SER A 467 -19.66 -21.95 19.49
C SER A 467 -19.31 -22.03 17.98
N VAL A 468 -20.09 -21.38 17.12
CA VAL A 468 -19.91 -21.47 15.65
C VAL A 468 -18.65 -20.72 15.22
N LYS A 469 -18.51 -19.48 15.65
CA LYS A 469 -17.40 -18.60 15.26
C LYS A 469 -16.10 -18.88 16.03
N THR A 470 -16.15 -19.62 17.12
CA THR A 470 -14.98 -19.94 17.95
C THR A 470 -13.96 -20.77 17.16
N PRO A 471 -12.66 -20.39 17.17
CA PRO A 471 -11.60 -21.22 16.62
C PRO A 471 -11.61 -22.64 17.19
N LYS A 472 -11.42 -23.63 16.33
CA LYS A 472 -11.31 -25.03 16.72
C LYS A 472 -9.88 -25.36 17.16
N ALA A 473 -8.90 -24.61 16.65
CA ALA A 473 -7.51 -24.68 17.06
C ALA A 473 -6.86 -23.30 17.08
N VAL A 474 -5.91 -23.12 18.00
CA VAL A 474 -5.07 -21.94 18.13
C VAL A 474 -3.59 -22.38 18.03
N HIS A 475 -2.85 -21.72 17.17
CA HIS A 475 -1.43 -21.98 16.89
C HIS A 475 -0.63 -20.75 17.29
N PHE A 476 0.28 -20.90 18.26
CA PHE A 476 1.12 -19.78 18.69
C PHE A 476 2.37 -19.64 17.83
N TYR A 477 2.68 -18.41 17.49
CA TYR A 477 3.86 -18.00 16.73
C TYR A 477 4.67 -16.99 17.54
N GLU A 478 5.98 -17.11 17.48
CA GLU A 478 6.88 -16.11 18.07
C GLU A 478 6.77 -14.77 17.33
N ASP A 479 6.69 -14.84 15.97
CA ASP A 479 6.36 -13.72 15.09
C ASP A 479 5.50 -14.21 13.93
N LEU A 480 4.42 -13.48 13.60
CA LEU A 480 3.55 -13.83 12.48
C LEU A 480 4.24 -13.45 11.15
N PRO A 481 4.25 -14.35 10.15
CA PRO A 481 4.84 -14.05 8.85
C PRO A 481 4.12 -12.86 8.21
N ARG A 482 4.91 -11.91 7.68
CA ARG A 482 4.41 -10.65 7.14
C ARG A 482 4.85 -10.43 5.71
N SER A 483 3.99 -9.76 4.97
CA SER A 483 4.37 -9.18 3.69
C SER A 483 5.35 -8.02 3.90
N VAL A 484 6.01 -7.61 2.82
CA VAL A 484 6.90 -6.45 2.82
C VAL A 484 6.19 -5.15 3.21
N ALA A 485 4.87 -5.09 3.01
CA ALA A 485 4.02 -3.99 3.45
C ALA A 485 3.60 -4.10 4.93
N GLY A 486 4.13 -5.09 5.68
CA GLY A 486 3.83 -5.30 7.10
C GLY A 486 2.53 -6.06 7.39
N LYS A 487 1.80 -6.50 6.35
CA LYS A 487 0.54 -7.24 6.50
C LYS A 487 0.81 -8.71 6.81
N VAL A 488 0.08 -9.31 7.74
CA VAL A 488 0.17 -10.75 8.05
C VAL A 488 -0.12 -11.59 6.81
N TYR A 489 0.73 -12.56 6.53
CA TYR A 489 0.68 -13.42 5.34
C TYR A 489 -0.15 -14.68 5.62
N LYS A 490 -1.49 -14.52 5.67
CA LYS A 490 -2.44 -15.61 5.98
C LYS A 490 -2.27 -16.83 5.07
N VAL A 491 -1.87 -16.64 3.82
CA VAL A 491 -1.65 -17.74 2.86
C VAL A 491 -0.54 -18.68 3.34
N THR A 492 0.58 -18.13 3.83
CA THR A 492 1.68 -18.92 4.39
C THR A 492 1.23 -19.65 5.65
N LEU A 493 0.55 -18.95 6.58
CA LEU A 493 0.02 -19.53 7.79
C LEU A 493 -0.93 -20.69 7.49
N LYS A 494 -1.89 -20.48 6.56
CA LYS A 494 -2.83 -21.51 6.13
C LYS A 494 -2.12 -22.73 5.55
N ALA A 495 -1.09 -22.53 4.71
CA ALA A 495 -0.32 -23.61 4.11
C ALA A 495 0.46 -24.42 5.15
N ASP A 496 1.13 -23.74 6.09
CA ASP A 496 1.93 -24.37 7.15
C ASP A 496 1.03 -25.17 8.10
N ILE A 497 -0.09 -24.60 8.54
CA ILE A 497 -1.02 -25.24 9.45
C ILE A 497 -1.75 -26.41 8.76
N THR A 498 -2.12 -26.26 7.48
CA THR A 498 -2.70 -27.38 6.71
C THR A 498 -1.75 -28.57 6.66
N ARG A 499 -0.44 -28.32 6.49
CA ARG A 499 0.57 -29.38 6.50
C ARG A 499 0.66 -30.06 7.87
N LEU A 500 0.65 -29.30 8.98
CA LEU A 500 0.67 -29.84 10.34
C LEU A 500 -0.56 -30.69 10.62
N VAL A 501 -1.77 -30.18 10.31
CA VAL A 501 -3.03 -30.91 10.53
C VAL A 501 -3.05 -32.23 9.74
N ARG A 502 -2.58 -32.24 8.48
CA ARG A 502 -2.49 -33.48 7.69
C ARG A 502 -1.48 -34.48 8.25
N GLN A 503 -0.37 -34.02 8.83
CA GLN A 503 0.59 -34.91 9.50
C GLN A 503 0.03 -35.52 10.77
N GLU A 504 -0.73 -34.74 11.55
CA GLU A 504 -1.41 -35.25 12.77
C GLU A 504 -2.53 -36.24 12.43
N GLN A 505 -3.22 -36.10 11.30
CA GLN A 505 -4.26 -37.03 10.85
C GLN A 505 -3.71 -38.33 10.26
N ALA A 506 -2.43 -38.32 9.81
CA ALA A 506 -1.75 -39.47 9.22
C ALA A 506 -0.96 -40.31 10.25
N ALA A 507 -0.78 -39.79 11.48
CA ALA A 507 -0.09 -40.44 12.60
C ALA A 507 -1.06 -41.14 13.52
#